data_34aac239f0cba620b5d7f2b4ec317a09
#
_entry.id   34aac239f0cba620b5d7f2b4ec317a09
#
_cell.length_a   1.000
_cell.length_b   1.000
_cell.length_c   1.000
_cell.angle_alpha   90.00
_cell.angle_beta   90.00
_cell.angle_gamma   90.00
#
_symmetry.space_group_name_H-M   'P 1'
#
loop_
_entity.id
_entity.type
_entity.pdbx_description
1 polymer ?
#
loop_
_entity_poly.entity_id
_entity_poly.type
_entity_poly.pdbx_seq_one_letter_code
_entity_poly.pdbx_strand_id
1 'polypeptide(L)'
;DLPDFSARYRNNGDFGHYQVAGIVRKLGYERLDTGKKDDELGWGINTSAGINTWGSDVLKLQVAYGEGIGNYMNDGGLDIAPDSADITRAKAEAVPLLGISAYYDRYWNEKWSSTIGWSMTDLDTSDGQGPTEFEKGQIATINLLHYPRDNVLLGTEFGWGQREDVNGNTGSDYRIQFSLKVSFDSGDLMKSRAQ
;
A
#
# COMPACT_ATOMS: atom_id res chain seq x y z
N ASP A 1 -26.77 4.90 1.34
CA ASP A 1 -25.29 4.90 1.47
C ASP A 1 -24.74 6.06 0.62
N LEU A 2 -23.89 6.90 1.20
CA LEU A 2 -23.18 7.94 0.47
C LEU A 2 -21.90 7.35 -0.12
N PRO A 3 -21.51 7.70 -1.35
CA PRO A 3 -20.24 7.29 -1.90
C PRO A 3 -19.07 8.01 -1.19
N ASP A 4 -17.90 7.39 -1.23
CA ASP A 4 -16.67 8.02 -0.75
C ASP A 4 -16.33 9.21 -1.69
N PHE A 5 -15.86 10.30 -1.09
CA PHE A 5 -15.44 11.47 -1.83
C PHE A 5 -13.92 11.65 -1.71
N SER A 6 -13.24 11.72 -2.85
CA SER A 6 -11.78 11.95 -2.88
C SER A 6 -11.40 13.06 -3.85
N ALA A 7 -10.33 13.76 -3.52
CA ALA A 7 -9.71 14.75 -4.37
C ALA A 7 -8.20 14.61 -4.35
N ARG A 8 -7.54 14.91 -5.46
CA ARG A 8 -6.08 14.89 -5.55
C ARG A 8 -5.53 16.07 -6.35
N TYR A 9 -4.33 16.49 -5.97
CA TYR A 9 -3.51 17.41 -6.73
C TYR A 9 -2.16 16.75 -7.02
N ARG A 10 -1.68 16.87 -8.27
CA ARG A 10 -0.37 16.39 -8.70
C ARG A 10 0.35 17.47 -9.48
N ASN A 11 1.63 17.64 -9.19
CA ASN A 11 2.53 18.49 -9.96
C ASN A 11 3.70 17.66 -10.48
N ASN A 12 4.12 17.95 -11.72
CA ASN A 12 5.24 17.29 -12.37
C ASN A 12 6.24 18.39 -12.83
N GLY A 13 7.52 18.08 -12.79
CA GLY A 13 8.61 18.95 -13.22
C GLY A 13 9.89 18.17 -13.45
N ASP A 14 10.98 18.84 -13.69
CA ASP A 14 12.31 18.22 -13.91
C ASP A 14 12.79 17.43 -12.68
N PHE A 15 12.35 17.83 -11.50
CA PHE A 15 12.63 17.10 -10.25
C PHE A 15 11.91 15.74 -10.14
N GLY A 16 10.93 15.47 -11.01
CA GLY A 16 10.02 14.35 -10.93
C GLY A 16 8.58 14.78 -10.70
N HIS A 17 7.93 14.26 -9.66
CA HIS A 17 6.57 14.66 -9.31
C HIS A 17 6.30 14.54 -7.81
N TYR A 18 5.31 15.30 -7.35
CA TYR A 18 4.65 15.05 -6.07
C TYR A 18 3.12 15.08 -6.23
N GLN A 19 2.45 14.38 -5.32
CA GLN A 19 1.00 14.29 -5.27
C GLN A 19 0.53 14.38 -3.83
N VAL A 20 -0.58 15.09 -3.62
CA VAL A 20 -1.35 15.08 -2.37
C VAL A 20 -2.78 14.67 -2.71
N ALA A 21 -3.34 13.75 -1.96
CA ALA A 21 -4.72 13.28 -2.10
C ALA A 21 -5.40 13.28 -0.74
N GLY A 22 -6.70 13.58 -0.72
CA GLY A 22 -7.53 13.49 0.46
C GLY A 22 -8.78 12.66 0.17
N ILE A 23 -9.32 12.01 1.19
CA ILE A 23 -10.56 11.24 1.13
C ILE A 23 -11.39 11.53 2.37
N VAL A 24 -12.71 11.54 2.17
CA VAL A 24 -13.72 11.56 3.24
C VAL A 24 -14.76 10.51 2.90
N ARG A 25 -15.15 9.72 3.90
CA ARG A 25 -16.08 8.61 3.70
C ARG A 25 -16.99 8.41 4.89
N LYS A 26 -18.13 7.75 4.65
CA LYS A 26 -19.10 7.36 5.65
C LYS A 26 -19.07 5.84 5.83
N LEU A 27 -18.72 5.39 7.04
CA LEU A 27 -18.57 3.99 7.41
C LEU A 27 -19.82 3.56 8.20
N GLY A 28 -20.71 2.83 7.55
CA GLY A 28 -21.92 2.33 8.18
C GLY A 28 -21.69 1.02 8.93
N TYR A 29 -22.29 0.87 10.11
CA TYR A 29 -22.30 -0.37 10.88
C TYR A 29 -23.66 -0.64 11.54
N GLU A 30 -23.83 -1.83 12.05
CA GLU A 30 -25.02 -2.23 12.79
C GLU A 30 -24.61 -2.75 14.17
N ARG A 31 -25.21 -2.19 15.20
CA ARG A 31 -24.94 -2.58 16.59
C ARG A 31 -25.57 -3.92 16.88
N LEU A 32 -24.81 -4.84 17.45
CA LEU A 32 -25.26 -6.21 17.76
C LEU A 32 -26.30 -6.27 18.88
N ASP A 33 -26.24 -5.34 19.85
CA ASP A 33 -27.15 -5.32 21.00
C ASP A 33 -28.57 -4.85 20.67
N THR A 34 -28.68 -3.90 19.74
CA THR A 34 -29.93 -3.21 19.45
C THR A 34 -30.43 -3.41 18.01
N GLY A 35 -29.57 -3.90 17.11
CA GLY A 35 -29.84 -3.92 15.67
C GLY A 35 -29.95 -2.52 15.05
N LYS A 36 -29.55 -1.48 15.78
CA LYS A 36 -29.54 -0.12 15.27
C LYS A 36 -28.38 0.10 14.31
N LYS A 37 -28.68 0.70 13.18
CA LYS A 37 -27.69 1.19 12.24
C LYS A 37 -27.16 2.52 12.68
N ASP A 38 -25.85 2.70 12.59
CA ASP A 38 -25.14 3.91 12.91
C ASP A 38 -23.98 4.11 11.94
N ASP A 39 -23.27 5.21 12.03
CA ASP A 39 -22.18 5.52 11.09
C ASP A 39 -21.06 6.30 11.76
N GLU A 40 -19.85 6.07 11.27
CA GLU A 40 -18.63 6.78 11.62
C GLU A 40 -18.06 7.51 10.41
N LEU A 41 -17.38 8.63 10.66
CA LEU A 41 -16.68 9.41 9.64
C LEU A 41 -15.27 8.89 9.47
N GLY A 42 -14.95 8.39 8.26
CA GLY A 42 -13.57 8.10 7.87
C GLY A 42 -12.98 9.26 7.07
N TRP A 43 -11.68 9.47 7.22
CA TRP A 43 -10.94 10.47 6.47
C TRP A 43 -9.47 10.06 6.30
N GLY A 44 -8.79 10.59 5.29
CA GLY A 44 -7.37 10.33 5.11
C GLY A 44 -6.70 11.30 4.18
N ILE A 45 -5.39 11.42 4.37
CA ILE A 45 -4.49 12.18 3.51
C ILE A 45 -3.37 11.25 3.06
N ASN A 46 -3.04 11.31 1.76
CA ASN A 46 -1.91 10.62 1.15
C ASN A 46 -1.01 11.63 0.46
N THR A 47 0.27 11.60 0.79
CA THR A 47 1.30 12.39 0.10
C THR A 47 2.33 11.45 -0.49
N SER A 48 2.63 11.61 -1.78
CA SER A 48 3.64 10.80 -2.46
C SER A 48 4.52 11.65 -3.39
N ALA A 49 5.75 11.19 -3.59
CA ALA A 49 6.70 11.82 -4.49
C ALA A 49 7.54 10.76 -5.22
N GLY A 50 7.84 11.04 -6.49
CA GLY A 50 8.89 10.37 -7.26
C GLY A 50 9.92 11.43 -7.62
N ILE A 51 11.11 11.35 -7.05
CA ILE A 51 12.15 12.37 -7.15
C ILE A 51 13.27 11.83 -8.04
N ASN A 52 13.54 12.51 -9.14
CA ASN A 52 14.69 12.22 -10.00
C ASN A 52 15.97 12.56 -9.23
N THR A 53 16.89 11.60 -9.16
CA THR A 53 18.15 11.75 -8.40
C THR A 53 19.36 11.79 -9.36
N TRP A 54 20.13 10.73 -9.47
CA TRP A 54 21.29 10.69 -10.35
C TRP A 54 20.99 9.94 -11.65
N GLY A 55 21.25 10.57 -12.80
CA GLY A 55 20.97 9.96 -14.09
C GLY A 55 19.50 9.64 -14.28
N SER A 56 19.15 8.37 -14.36
CA SER A 56 17.77 7.89 -14.49
C SER A 56 17.18 7.35 -13.17
N ASP A 57 17.91 7.47 -12.06
CA ASP A 57 17.50 6.92 -10.78
C ASP A 57 16.35 7.72 -10.16
N VAL A 58 15.47 7.02 -9.43
CA VAL A 58 14.27 7.63 -8.83
C VAL A 58 14.11 7.20 -7.37
N LEU A 59 13.98 8.18 -6.49
CA LEU A 59 13.54 7.98 -5.11
C LEU A 59 12.01 8.13 -5.05
N LYS A 60 11.32 7.11 -4.57
CA LYS A 60 9.87 7.07 -4.38
C LYS A 60 9.53 7.10 -2.90
N LEU A 61 8.71 8.05 -2.51
CA LEU A 61 8.29 8.25 -1.12
C LEU A 61 6.77 8.34 -1.05
N GLN A 62 6.19 7.78 0.00
CA GLN A 62 4.77 7.91 0.28
C GLN A 62 4.52 7.90 1.78
N VAL A 63 3.60 8.74 2.22
CA VAL A 63 3.03 8.74 3.57
C VAL A 63 1.53 8.86 3.42
N ALA A 64 0.80 7.96 4.08
CA ALA A 64 -0.66 8.01 4.21
C ALA A 64 -1.01 8.02 5.69
N TYR A 65 -1.94 8.88 6.08
CA TYR A 65 -2.46 8.94 7.44
C TYR A 65 -3.96 9.25 7.40
N GLY A 66 -4.71 8.61 8.28
CA GLY A 66 -6.14 8.86 8.42
C GLY A 66 -6.81 7.86 9.34
N GLU A 67 -8.11 7.96 9.44
CA GLU A 67 -8.97 7.09 10.24
C GLU A 67 -10.01 6.44 9.32
N GLY A 68 -10.21 5.14 9.46
CA GLY A 68 -11.16 4.41 8.64
C GLY A 68 -10.74 4.30 7.17
N ILE A 69 -9.46 4.16 6.87
CA ILE A 69 -8.90 4.06 5.49
C ILE A 69 -8.20 2.73 5.20
N GLY A 70 -8.37 1.72 6.06
CA GLY A 70 -7.73 0.41 5.92
C GLY A 70 -7.96 -0.23 4.56
N ASN A 71 -9.17 -0.15 4.01
CA ASN A 71 -9.52 -0.69 2.68
C ASN A 71 -8.79 -0.01 1.50
N TYR A 72 -8.17 1.15 1.71
CA TYR A 72 -7.37 1.84 0.70
C TYR A 72 -5.88 1.52 0.77
N MET A 73 -5.49 0.74 1.77
CA MET A 73 -4.11 0.26 1.95
C MET A 73 -4.08 -1.26 1.75
N ASN A 74 -3.09 -1.76 1.01
CA ASN A 74 -2.88 -3.19 0.92
C ASN A 74 -2.54 -3.73 2.32
N ASP A 75 -3.27 -4.75 2.75
CA ASP A 75 -3.14 -5.34 4.08
C ASP A 75 -3.27 -4.32 5.24
N GLY A 76 -4.08 -3.27 5.02
CA GLY A 76 -4.25 -2.15 5.95
C GLY A 76 -5.15 -2.42 7.15
N GLY A 77 -5.61 -3.67 7.34
CA GLY A 77 -6.45 -4.04 8.46
C GLY A 77 -7.91 -3.57 8.33
N LEU A 78 -8.51 -3.20 9.45
CA LEU A 78 -9.91 -2.81 9.53
C LEU A 78 -10.10 -1.30 9.34
N ASP A 79 -11.23 -0.91 8.71
CA ASP A 79 -11.65 0.49 8.65
C ASP A 79 -12.25 0.97 9.98
N ILE A 80 -13.04 0.10 10.62
CA ILE A 80 -13.71 0.36 11.89
C ILE A 80 -13.53 -0.84 12.82
N ALA A 81 -13.47 -0.60 14.10
CA ALA A 81 -13.38 -1.61 15.13
C ALA A 81 -14.28 -1.25 16.33
N PRO A 82 -14.64 -2.19 17.22
CA PRO A 82 -15.39 -1.89 18.43
C PRO A 82 -14.58 -0.97 19.37
N ASP A 83 -15.21 0.05 19.93
CA ASP A 83 -14.62 0.98 20.90
C ASP A 83 -14.43 0.39 22.31
N SER A 84 -14.86 -0.85 22.53
CA SER A 84 -14.84 -1.51 23.83
C SER A 84 -14.75 -3.03 23.70
N ALA A 85 -14.10 -3.68 24.65
CA ALA A 85 -14.06 -5.14 24.78
C ALA A 85 -15.43 -5.78 25.03
N ASP A 86 -16.41 -5.04 25.58
CA ASP A 86 -17.80 -5.49 25.67
C ASP A 86 -18.54 -5.23 24.34
N ILE A 87 -18.36 -6.13 23.40
CA ILE A 87 -18.93 -6.04 22.04
C ILE A 87 -20.47 -5.95 22.03
N THR A 88 -21.14 -6.31 23.13
CA THR A 88 -22.61 -6.22 23.21
C THR A 88 -23.08 -4.79 23.39
N ARG A 89 -22.22 -3.88 23.85
CA ARG A 89 -22.50 -2.45 24.07
C ARG A 89 -21.63 -1.55 23.21
N ALA A 90 -20.58 -2.10 22.62
CA ALA A 90 -19.63 -1.35 21.81
C ALA A 90 -20.31 -0.60 20.66
N LYS A 91 -19.78 0.57 20.39
CA LYS A 91 -19.97 1.26 19.12
C LYS A 91 -18.77 0.93 18.23
N ALA A 92 -18.86 1.25 16.96
CA ALA A 92 -17.65 1.25 16.14
C ALA A 92 -16.95 2.60 16.25
N GLU A 93 -15.64 2.57 16.13
CA GLU A 93 -14.79 3.74 15.91
C GLU A 93 -13.94 3.54 14.66
N ALA A 94 -13.64 4.62 13.97
CA ALA A 94 -12.76 4.60 12.82
C ALA A 94 -11.31 4.38 13.27
N VAL A 95 -10.67 3.32 12.76
CA VAL A 95 -9.31 2.93 13.18
C VAL A 95 -8.27 3.86 12.55
N PRO A 96 -7.43 4.55 13.36
CA PRO A 96 -6.32 5.33 12.85
C PRO A 96 -5.26 4.44 12.19
N LEU A 97 -4.73 4.90 11.05
CA LEU A 97 -3.74 4.16 10.28
C LEU A 97 -2.65 5.11 9.76
N LEU A 98 -1.40 4.69 9.94
CA LEU A 98 -0.22 5.30 9.34
C LEU A 98 0.42 4.33 8.36
N GLY A 99 0.57 4.74 7.10
CA GLY A 99 1.33 4.01 6.08
C GLY A 99 2.53 4.82 5.62
N ILE A 100 3.70 4.19 5.56
CA ILE A 100 4.93 4.81 5.05
C ILE A 100 5.56 3.88 4.03
N SER A 101 6.09 4.43 2.93
CA SER A 101 6.94 3.68 2.02
C SER A 101 8.08 4.54 1.47
N ALA A 102 9.24 3.91 1.29
CA ALA A 102 10.41 4.50 0.67
C ALA A 102 11.12 3.46 -0.21
N TYR A 103 11.25 3.77 -1.50
CA TYR A 103 11.87 2.90 -2.49
C TYR A 103 12.84 3.69 -3.35
N TYR A 104 13.97 3.07 -3.68
CA TYR A 104 14.98 3.64 -4.57
C TYR A 104 15.18 2.75 -5.77
N ASP A 105 14.88 3.29 -6.97
CA ASP A 105 15.13 2.63 -8.24
C ASP A 105 16.48 3.06 -8.78
N ARG A 106 17.36 2.10 -8.99
CA ARG A 106 18.68 2.27 -9.60
C ARG A 106 18.69 1.70 -11.01
N TYR A 107 19.07 2.51 -11.98
CA TYR A 107 19.28 2.11 -13.37
C TYR A 107 20.79 2.01 -13.66
N TRP A 108 21.32 0.79 -13.62
CA TRP A 108 22.74 0.54 -13.84
C TRP A 108 23.18 0.78 -15.28
N ASN A 109 22.33 0.41 -16.23
CA ASN A 109 22.45 0.62 -17.68
C ASN A 109 21.10 0.27 -18.35
N GLU A 110 21.06 0.29 -19.70
CA GLU A 110 19.85 -0.03 -20.48
C GLU A 110 19.28 -1.44 -20.25
N LYS A 111 20.11 -2.37 -19.74
CA LYS A 111 19.74 -3.78 -19.57
C LYS A 111 19.56 -4.21 -18.10
N TRP A 112 19.95 -3.38 -17.17
CA TRP A 112 19.91 -3.76 -15.75
C TRP A 112 19.40 -2.63 -14.88
N SER A 113 18.46 -2.96 -13.99
CA SER A 113 18.03 -2.09 -12.91
C SER A 113 17.79 -2.88 -11.63
N SER A 114 17.71 -2.19 -10.52
CA SER A 114 17.36 -2.76 -9.22
C SER A 114 16.54 -1.76 -8.41
N THR A 115 15.71 -2.28 -7.53
CA THR A 115 14.98 -1.49 -6.54
C THR A 115 15.29 -2.03 -5.16
N ILE A 116 15.55 -1.14 -4.23
CA ILE A 116 15.57 -1.43 -2.78
C ILE A 116 14.54 -0.55 -2.11
N GLY A 117 13.82 -1.10 -1.15
CA GLY A 117 12.86 -0.31 -0.42
C GLY A 117 12.28 -0.99 0.81
N TRP A 118 11.54 -0.19 1.54
CA TRP A 118 10.86 -0.57 2.75
C TRP A 118 9.52 0.14 2.85
N SER A 119 8.55 -0.55 3.42
CA SER A 119 7.25 0.03 3.76
C SER A 119 6.72 -0.53 5.07
N MET A 120 5.87 0.24 5.72
CA MET A 120 5.14 -0.17 6.92
C MET A 120 3.70 0.34 6.89
N THR A 121 2.86 -0.39 7.60
CA THR A 121 1.51 0.01 8.01
C THR A 121 1.40 -0.20 9.51
N ASP A 122 0.87 0.80 10.21
CA ASP A 122 0.75 0.84 11.67
C ASP A 122 -0.66 1.33 12.01
N LEU A 123 -1.39 0.55 12.80
CA LEU A 123 -2.74 0.86 13.25
C LEU A 123 -2.70 1.23 14.73
N ASP A 124 -3.40 2.29 15.08
CA ASP A 124 -3.72 2.58 16.49
C ASP A 124 -4.99 1.80 16.84
N THR A 125 -4.79 0.64 17.46
CA THR A 125 -5.86 -0.34 17.66
C THR A 125 -6.78 0.05 18.80
N SER A 126 -8.08 -0.23 18.64
CA SER A 126 -9.10 0.08 19.64
C SER A 126 -9.13 -0.93 20.79
N ASP A 127 -9.73 -0.54 21.92
CA ASP A 127 -9.92 -1.40 23.12
C ASP A 127 -10.76 -2.67 22.83
N GLY A 128 -11.54 -2.68 21.75
CA GLY A 128 -12.38 -3.80 21.36
C GLY A 128 -11.70 -4.80 20.42
N GLN A 129 -10.47 -4.53 19.98
CA GLN A 129 -9.74 -5.45 19.14
C GLN A 129 -9.10 -6.59 19.94
N GLY A 130 -9.10 -7.79 19.33
CA GLY A 130 -8.57 -8.99 19.98
C GLY A 130 -7.03 -8.98 20.01
N PRO A 131 -6.41 -9.67 20.97
CA PRO A 131 -4.95 -9.65 21.17
C PRO A 131 -4.14 -10.25 20.01
N THR A 132 -4.75 -10.99 19.09
CA THR A 132 -4.12 -11.60 17.93
C THR A 132 -4.50 -10.90 16.62
N GLU A 133 -5.18 -9.76 16.72
CA GLU A 133 -5.47 -8.96 15.55
C GLU A 133 -4.23 -8.19 15.09
N PHE A 134 -4.24 -7.78 13.82
CA PHE A 134 -3.14 -7.08 13.19
C PHE A 134 -3.01 -5.66 13.74
N GLU A 135 -1.83 -5.29 14.17
CA GLU A 135 -1.46 -3.94 14.58
C GLU A 135 -0.46 -3.32 13.61
N LYS A 136 0.64 -4.02 13.32
CA LYS A 136 1.71 -3.47 12.48
C LYS A 136 2.26 -4.47 11.48
N GLY A 137 2.49 -3.99 10.27
CA GLY A 137 3.16 -4.76 9.22
C GLY A 137 4.33 -3.99 8.61
N GLN A 138 5.40 -4.69 8.32
CA GLN A 138 6.57 -4.14 7.65
C GLN A 138 7.04 -5.07 6.54
N ILE A 139 7.53 -4.49 5.45
CA ILE A 139 8.15 -5.24 4.37
C ILE A 139 9.39 -4.50 3.87
N ALA A 140 10.48 -5.23 3.65
CA ALA A 140 11.66 -4.74 2.96
C ALA A 140 11.96 -5.63 1.77
N THR A 141 12.27 -5.04 0.63
CA THR A 141 12.56 -5.78 -0.60
C THR A 141 13.81 -5.25 -1.29
N ILE A 142 14.49 -6.15 -1.99
CA ILE A 142 15.53 -5.81 -2.95
C ILE A 142 15.37 -6.70 -4.17
N ASN A 143 15.44 -6.12 -5.36
CA ASN A 143 15.36 -6.88 -6.61
C ASN A 143 16.49 -6.55 -7.57
N LEU A 144 16.63 -7.43 -8.56
CA LEU A 144 17.47 -7.23 -9.73
C LEU A 144 16.66 -7.59 -10.99
N LEU A 145 16.58 -6.65 -11.91
CA LEU A 145 15.84 -6.77 -13.14
C LEU A 145 16.81 -6.77 -14.33
N HIS A 146 16.59 -7.68 -15.27
CA HIS A 146 17.34 -7.79 -16.52
C HIS A 146 16.40 -7.67 -17.72
N TYR A 147 16.76 -6.82 -18.66
CA TYR A 147 16.05 -6.55 -19.91
C TYR A 147 16.86 -7.08 -21.09
N PRO A 148 16.82 -8.40 -21.41
CA PRO A 148 17.57 -8.98 -22.53
C PRO A 148 17.09 -8.46 -23.90
N ARG A 149 15.83 -8.04 -23.97
CA ARG A 149 15.16 -7.40 -25.14
C ARG A 149 14.14 -6.39 -24.62
N ASP A 150 13.75 -5.44 -25.46
CA ASP A 150 12.81 -4.35 -25.10
C ASP A 150 11.46 -4.86 -24.58
N ASN A 151 11.04 -6.04 -25.03
CA ASN A 151 9.78 -6.66 -24.65
C ASN A 151 9.90 -7.80 -23.62
N VAL A 152 11.10 -8.08 -23.09
CA VAL A 152 11.35 -9.19 -22.15
C VAL A 152 12.02 -8.66 -20.89
N LEU A 153 11.42 -8.96 -19.74
CA LEU A 153 11.97 -8.68 -18.41
C LEU A 153 12.11 -9.99 -17.65
N LEU A 154 13.29 -10.20 -17.11
CA LEU A 154 13.59 -11.22 -16.11
C LEU A 154 13.87 -10.53 -14.77
N GLY A 155 13.28 -11.03 -13.69
CA GLY A 155 13.46 -10.45 -12.38
C GLY A 155 13.70 -11.50 -11.31
N THR A 156 14.51 -11.13 -10.32
CA THR A 156 14.61 -11.85 -9.05
C THR A 156 14.44 -10.84 -7.93
N GLU A 157 13.74 -11.22 -6.87
CA GLU A 157 13.48 -10.39 -5.70
C GLU A 157 13.68 -11.22 -4.44
N PHE A 158 14.35 -10.62 -3.47
CA PHE A 158 14.36 -11.06 -2.08
C PHE A 158 13.50 -10.11 -1.26
N GLY A 159 12.60 -10.67 -0.47
CA GLY A 159 11.72 -9.93 0.45
C GLY A 159 11.84 -10.46 1.86
N TRP A 160 11.77 -9.55 2.82
CA TRP A 160 11.53 -9.79 4.22
C TRP A 160 10.24 -9.13 4.63
N GLY A 161 9.41 -9.82 5.40
CA GLY A 161 8.19 -9.28 5.97
C GLY A 161 8.10 -9.59 7.46
N GLN A 162 7.47 -8.69 8.21
CA GLN A 162 7.15 -8.86 9.63
C GLN A 162 5.72 -8.38 9.88
N ARG A 163 5.00 -9.16 10.67
CA ARG A 163 3.72 -8.82 11.27
C ARG A 163 3.87 -8.73 12.77
N GLU A 164 3.19 -7.77 13.39
CA GLU A 164 2.99 -7.61 14.82
C GLU A 164 1.50 -7.58 15.12
N ASP A 165 1.10 -8.30 16.15
CA ASP A 165 -0.27 -8.35 16.64
C ASP A 165 -0.42 -7.44 17.86
N VAL A 166 -1.68 -7.07 18.22
CA VAL A 166 -2.05 -6.20 19.34
C VAL A 166 -1.38 -6.59 20.67
N ASN A 167 -1.12 -7.87 20.91
CA ASN A 167 -0.42 -8.34 22.10
C ASN A 167 1.12 -8.25 22.03
N GLY A 168 1.67 -7.65 20.98
CA GLY A 168 3.10 -7.51 20.74
C GLY A 168 3.78 -8.79 20.21
N ASN A 169 3.04 -9.84 19.88
CA ASN A 169 3.60 -11.01 19.24
C ASN A 169 4.01 -10.66 17.80
N THR A 170 5.23 -11.07 17.42
CA THR A 170 5.75 -10.83 16.08
C THR A 170 6.01 -12.11 15.34
N GLY A 171 5.72 -12.11 14.03
CA GLY A 171 6.10 -13.15 13.07
C GLY A 171 6.84 -12.56 11.87
N SER A 172 7.89 -13.21 11.41
CA SER A 172 8.66 -12.77 10.24
C SER A 172 8.77 -13.88 9.22
N ASP A 173 8.79 -13.50 7.94
CA ASP A 173 8.99 -14.42 6.82
C ASP A 173 9.94 -13.84 5.78
N TYR A 174 10.52 -14.74 4.96
CA TYR A 174 11.43 -14.40 3.88
C TYR A 174 10.94 -15.03 2.58
N ARG A 175 11.05 -14.28 1.48
CA ARG A 175 10.62 -14.74 0.17
C ARG A 175 11.70 -14.48 -0.88
N ILE A 176 11.95 -15.48 -1.73
CA ILE A 176 12.66 -15.30 -2.99
C ILE A 176 11.66 -15.54 -4.11
N GLN A 177 11.58 -14.59 -5.04
CA GLN A 177 10.67 -14.65 -6.18
C GLN A 177 11.44 -14.47 -7.48
N PHE A 178 11.06 -15.25 -8.50
CA PHE A 178 11.54 -15.10 -9.86
C PHE A 178 10.37 -14.71 -10.76
N SER A 179 10.63 -13.81 -11.69
CA SER A 179 9.60 -13.29 -12.61
C SER A 179 10.11 -13.27 -14.03
N LEU A 180 9.24 -13.67 -14.96
CA LEU A 180 9.39 -13.46 -16.39
C LEU A 180 8.18 -12.67 -16.89
N LYS A 181 8.43 -11.53 -17.55
CA LYS A 181 7.39 -10.78 -18.25
C LYS A 181 7.76 -10.65 -19.71
N VAL A 182 6.84 -11.06 -20.59
CA VAL A 182 6.93 -10.83 -22.03
C VAL A 182 5.78 -9.93 -22.43
N SER A 183 6.09 -8.78 -22.98
CA SER A 183 5.10 -7.83 -23.51
C SER A 183 5.04 -8.00 -25.03
N PHE A 184 3.82 -8.08 -25.56
CA PHE A 184 3.57 -8.11 -27.01
C PHE A 184 2.33 -7.30 -27.31
N ASP A 185 2.37 -6.66 -28.46
CA ASP A 185 1.28 -5.85 -28.95
C ASP A 185 0.69 -6.49 -30.21
N SER A 186 -0.58 -6.23 -30.49
CA SER A 186 -1.29 -6.80 -31.65
C SER A 186 -0.67 -6.36 -32.99
N GLY A 187 0.00 -5.21 -33.05
CA GLY A 187 0.71 -4.74 -34.21
C GLY A 187 1.92 -5.59 -34.57
N ASP A 188 2.62 -6.15 -33.58
CA ASP A 188 3.78 -7.04 -33.83
C ASP A 188 3.33 -8.39 -34.35
N LEU A 189 2.18 -8.90 -33.92
CA LEU A 189 1.58 -10.13 -34.40
C LEU A 189 1.13 -10.02 -35.87
N MET A 190 0.66 -8.85 -36.30
CA MET A 190 0.27 -8.63 -37.70
C MET A 190 1.49 -8.52 -38.63
N LYS A 191 2.59 -7.90 -38.18
CA LYS A 191 3.83 -7.80 -38.97
C LYS A 191 4.49 -9.17 -39.21
N SER A 192 4.41 -10.09 -38.23
CA SER A 192 5.00 -11.42 -38.38
C SER A 192 4.22 -12.35 -39.34
N ARG A 193 2.95 -12.02 -39.66
CA ARG A 193 2.13 -12.76 -40.62
C ARG A 193 2.27 -12.25 -42.06
N ALA A 194 2.95 -11.12 -42.28
CA ALA A 194 3.11 -10.49 -43.57
C ALA A 194 4.51 -10.77 -44.20
N GLN A 195 5.34 -11.57 -43.55
CA GLN A 195 6.58 -12.15 -44.03
C GLN A 195 6.41 -13.66 -44.28
#